data_6af43642f795f6e9217fe8e4cb479cd5
#
_entry.id   6af43642f795f6e9217fe8e4cb479cd5
#
_cell.length_a   1.000
_cell.length_b   1.000
_cell.length_c   1.000
_cell.angle_alpha   90.00
_cell.angle_beta   90.00
_cell.angle_gamma   90.00
#
_symmetry.space_group_name_H-M   'P 1'
#
loop_
_entity.id
_entity.type
_entity.pdbx_description
1 polymer ?
#
loop_
_entity_poly.entity_id
_entity_poly.type
_entity_poly.pdbx_seq_one_letter_code
_entity_poly.pdbx_strand_id
1 'polypeptide(L)'
;MPINLLLLGLDDDKVRSDVILVINYRPWEDRVNMLSISRDTKVTVKGTDAKINAMIGMGGEKLTISKIQQITGLPIDYYITVDFLAFRKIVDKLGGIEIDVPFDMKYDDPIQGLHINLKKGIQTLDGKKAEQFVRYRKGNNPGQGYIDGDIGRINAQQIFI
;
A
#
# COMPACT_ATOMS: atom_id res chain seq x y z
N MET A 1 26.01 3.81 -8.36
CA MET A 1 25.00 4.84 -8.03
C MET A 1 23.85 4.18 -7.29
N PRO A 2 23.16 4.87 -6.37
CA PRO A 2 21.97 4.32 -5.75
C PRO A 2 20.87 4.11 -6.80
N ILE A 3 19.99 3.15 -6.56
CA ILE A 3 18.83 2.88 -7.42
C ILE A 3 17.58 3.30 -6.65
N ASN A 4 16.76 4.17 -7.23
CA ASN A 4 15.50 4.61 -6.66
C ASN A 4 14.34 3.94 -7.39
N LEU A 5 13.63 3.09 -6.69
CA LEU A 5 12.46 2.37 -7.17
C LEU A 5 11.19 2.96 -6.54
N LEU A 6 10.20 3.30 -7.36
CA LEU A 6 8.87 3.67 -6.89
C LEU A 6 7.95 2.45 -6.94
N LEU A 7 7.37 2.08 -5.80
CA LEU A 7 6.33 1.07 -5.72
C LEU A 7 4.97 1.75 -5.51
N LEU A 8 4.01 1.44 -6.36
CA LEU A 8 2.63 1.92 -6.31
C LEU A 8 1.69 0.74 -6.10
N GLY A 9 1.05 0.68 -4.94
CA GLY A 9 -0.06 -0.24 -4.66
C GLY A 9 -1.36 0.36 -5.16
N LEU A 10 -1.97 -0.27 -6.16
CA LEU A 10 -3.18 0.24 -6.81
C LEU A 10 -4.45 -0.29 -6.13
N ASP A 11 -5.49 0.54 -6.14
CA ASP A 11 -6.85 0.11 -5.79
C ASP A 11 -7.46 -0.84 -6.85
N ASP A 12 -8.65 -1.38 -6.55
CA ASP A 12 -9.34 -2.32 -7.46
C ASP A 12 -9.60 -1.72 -8.85
N ASP A 13 -9.93 -0.43 -8.91
CA ASP A 13 -10.22 0.27 -10.18
C ASP A 13 -8.96 0.74 -10.90
N LYS A 14 -7.78 0.60 -10.28
CA LYS A 14 -6.47 1.04 -10.78
C LYS A 14 -6.37 2.54 -11.09
N VAL A 15 -7.24 3.34 -10.48
CA VAL A 15 -7.28 4.80 -10.67
C VAL A 15 -6.65 5.56 -9.51
N ARG A 16 -6.31 4.86 -8.41
CA ARG A 16 -5.65 5.43 -7.24
C ARG A 16 -4.51 4.53 -6.78
N SER A 17 -3.49 5.18 -6.24
CA SER A 17 -2.39 4.48 -5.55
C SER A 17 -2.55 4.67 -4.04
N ASP A 18 -3.02 3.65 -3.35
CA ASP A 18 -3.22 3.68 -1.90
C ASP A 18 -1.93 3.45 -1.12
N VAL A 19 -0.96 2.80 -1.72
CA VAL A 19 0.40 2.62 -1.20
C VAL A 19 1.37 3.30 -2.15
N ILE A 20 2.20 4.20 -1.62
CA ILE A 20 3.23 4.92 -2.37
C ILE A 20 4.53 4.81 -1.59
N LEU A 21 5.50 4.09 -2.15
CA LEU A 21 6.76 3.80 -1.50
C LEU A 21 7.93 4.10 -2.41
N VAL A 22 8.87 4.91 -1.93
CA VAL A 22 10.16 5.13 -2.59
C VAL A 22 11.20 4.29 -1.90
N ILE A 23 11.83 3.38 -2.64
CA ILE A 23 12.86 2.46 -2.17
C ILE A 23 14.19 2.90 -2.76
N ASN A 24 15.13 3.27 -1.90
CA ASN A 24 16.50 3.61 -2.29
C ASN A 24 17.41 2.45 -1.95
N TYR A 25 17.91 1.76 -2.96
CA TYR A 25 18.83 0.64 -2.83
C TYR A 25 20.26 1.07 -3.13
N ARG A 26 21.17 0.76 -2.24
CA ARG A 26 22.60 1.00 -2.33
C ARG A 26 23.37 -0.31 -2.32
N PRO A 27 23.62 -0.91 -3.50
CA PRO A 27 24.21 -2.25 -3.60
C PRO A 27 25.57 -2.39 -2.89
N TRP A 28 26.38 -1.33 -2.93
CA TRP A 28 27.73 -1.35 -2.33
C TRP A 28 27.75 -1.20 -0.80
N GLU A 29 26.62 -0.78 -0.21
CA GLU A 29 26.45 -0.68 1.25
C GLU A 29 25.58 -1.82 1.80
N ASP A 30 25.05 -2.67 0.90
CA ASP A 30 24.00 -3.67 1.20
C ASP A 30 22.86 -3.04 2.01
N ARG A 31 22.44 -1.85 1.56
CA ARG A 31 21.50 -1.01 2.30
C ARG A 31 20.27 -0.65 1.48
N VAL A 32 19.12 -0.84 2.10
CA VAL A 32 17.83 -0.40 1.58
C VAL A 32 17.25 0.65 2.52
N ASN A 33 16.88 1.81 1.98
CA ASN A 33 16.09 2.81 2.70
C ASN A 33 14.72 2.91 2.04
N MET A 34 13.68 3.03 2.85
CA MET A 34 12.30 3.13 2.38
C MET A 34 11.64 4.39 2.90
N LEU A 35 10.93 5.10 2.02
CA LEU A 35 10.13 6.27 2.33
C LEU A 35 8.69 6.01 1.90
N SER A 36 7.80 5.92 2.87
CA SER A 36 6.36 5.87 2.61
C SER A 36 5.81 7.28 2.46
N ILE A 37 5.06 7.52 1.38
CA ILE A 37 4.39 8.80 1.13
C ILE A 37 2.90 8.60 1.38
N SER A 38 2.31 9.43 2.24
CA SER A 38 0.89 9.38 2.52
C SER A 38 0.08 9.61 1.24
N ARG A 39 -0.90 8.75 0.98
CA ARG A 39 -1.80 8.85 -0.18
C ARG A 39 -2.56 10.18 -0.26
N ASP A 40 -2.76 10.84 0.89
CA ASP A 40 -3.45 12.12 1.01
C ASP A 40 -2.52 13.34 0.89
N THR A 41 -1.22 13.10 0.62
CA THR A 41 -0.25 14.19 0.42
C THR A 41 -0.75 15.13 -0.67
N LYS A 42 -0.78 16.43 -0.33
CA LYS A 42 -1.21 17.50 -1.23
C LYS A 42 -0.17 17.73 -2.32
N VAL A 43 -0.63 17.78 -3.55
CA VAL A 43 0.15 18.16 -4.74
C VAL A 43 -0.65 19.15 -5.59
N THR A 44 0.05 19.95 -6.40
CA THR A 44 -0.60 20.90 -7.30
C THR A 44 -0.42 20.44 -8.75
N VAL A 45 -1.52 20.39 -9.51
CA VAL A 45 -1.52 20.05 -10.93
C VAL A 45 -2.21 21.17 -11.67
N LYS A 46 -1.49 21.84 -12.59
CA LYS A 46 -2.02 22.98 -13.39
C LYS A 46 -2.71 24.05 -12.53
N GLY A 47 -2.14 24.35 -11.36
CA GLY A 47 -2.68 25.36 -10.44
C GLY A 47 -3.81 24.88 -9.53
N THR A 48 -4.25 23.63 -9.63
CA THR A 48 -5.29 23.04 -8.78
C THR A 48 -4.70 22.05 -7.80
N ASP A 49 -5.14 22.12 -6.56
CA ASP A 49 -4.71 21.19 -5.51
C ASP A 49 -5.41 19.83 -5.65
N ALA A 50 -4.65 18.77 -5.47
CA ALA A 50 -5.12 17.40 -5.52
C ALA A 50 -4.35 16.52 -4.53
N LYS A 51 -4.83 15.31 -4.28
CA LYS A 51 -4.12 14.30 -3.52
C LYS A 51 -3.19 13.49 -4.42
N ILE A 52 -2.02 13.11 -3.91
CA ILE A 52 -1.01 12.36 -4.68
C ILE A 52 -1.57 11.01 -5.20
N ASN A 53 -2.45 10.35 -4.46
CA ASN A 53 -3.05 9.08 -4.86
C ASN A 53 -3.90 9.16 -6.13
N ALA A 54 -4.43 10.33 -6.48
CA ALA A 54 -5.22 10.54 -7.69
C ALA A 54 -4.37 10.72 -8.96
N MET A 55 -3.06 10.90 -8.81
CA MET A 55 -2.16 11.22 -9.94
C MET A 55 -2.14 10.12 -10.99
N ILE A 56 -2.24 8.85 -10.56
CA ILE A 56 -2.26 7.70 -11.47
C ILE A 56 -3.48 7.74 -12.39
N GLY A 57 -4.65 8.05 -11.88
CA GLY A 57 -5.88 8.20 -12.66
C GLY A 57 -5.92 9.48 -13.51
N MET A 58 -5.25 10.56 -13.08
CA MET A 58 -5.25 11.85 -13.78
C MET A 58 -4.25 11.93 -14.94
N GLY A 59 -3.13 11.24 -14.85
CA GLY A 59 -2.06 11.34 -15.86
C GLY A 59 -1.09 10.16 -15.87
N GLY A 60 -1.50 9.04 -15.30
CA GLY A 60 -0.74 7.80 -15.30
C GLY A 60 0.54 7.87 -14.46
N GLU A 61 1.40 6.91 -14.73
CA GLU A 61 2.68 6.75 -14.02
C GLU A 61 3.59 7.96 -14.20
N LYS A 62 3.60 8.56 -15.38
CA LYS A 62 4.45 9.73 -15.68
C LYS A 62 4.13 10.92 -14.77
N LEU A 63 2.84 11.23 -14.59
CA LEU A 63 2.42 12.32 -13.72
C LEU A 63 2.73 11.98 -12.25
N THR A 64 2.46 10.74 -11.83
CA THR A 64 2.75 10.27 -10.49
C THR A 64 4.23 10.38 -10.17
N ILE A 65 5.11 9.86 -11.03
CA ILE A 65 6.56 9.93 -10.88
C ILE A 65 7.02 11.38 -10.79
N SER A 66 6.55 12.25 -11.69
CA SER A 66 6.92 13.67 -11.67
C SER A 66 6.57 14.35 -10.34
N LYS A 67 5.40 14.04 -9.76
CA LYS A 67 4.99 14.59 -8.47
C LYS A 67 5.80 14.01 -7.30
N ILE A 68 6.12 12.73 -7.33
CA ILE A 68 7.00 12.10 -6.34
C ILE A 68 8.39 12.72 -6.37
N GLN A 69 8.99 12.90 -7.56
CA GLN A 69 10.28 13.56 -7.72
C GLN A 69 10.24 15.01 -7.21
N GLN A 70 9.15 15.73 -7.46
CA GLN A 70 8.98 17.10 -6.96
C GLN A 70 8.95 17.18 -5.43
N ILE A 71 8.30 16.21 -4.76
CA ILE A 71 8.16 16.17 -3.29
C ILE A 71 9.47 15.73 -2.64
N THR A 72 10.10 14.69 -3.19
CA THR A 72 11.25 14.02 -2.55
C THR A 72 12.59 14.60 -2.96
N GLY A 73 12.66 15.28 -4.09
CA GLY A 73 13.92 15.69 -4.71
C GLY A 73 14.76 14.52 -5.26
N LEU A 74 14.22 13.29 -5.24
CA LEU A 74 14.93 12.08 -5.68
C LEU A 74 14.57 11.75 -7.13
N PRO A 75 15.55 11.41 -7.99
CA PRO A 75 15.26 10.82 -9.27
C PRO A 75 14.64 9.43 -9.06
N ILE A 76 13.68 9.05 -9.89
CA ILE A 76 13.09 7.70 -9.90
C ILE A 76 13.62 6.98 -11.13
N ASP A 77 14.37 5.88 -10.91
CA ASP A 77 15.00 5.10 -11.97
C ASP A 77 14.04 4.05 -12.53
N TYR A 78 13.26 3.42 -11.64
CA TYR A 78 12.30 2.38 -11.98
C TYR A 78 11.00 2.57 -11.19
N TYR A 79 9.91 2.00 -11.71
CA TYR A 79 8.66 1.91 -10.97
C TYR A 79 8.02 0.53 -11.14
N ILE A 80 7.25 0.13 -10.14
CA ILE A 80 6.45 -1.09 -10.15
C ILE A 80 5.05 -0.71 -9.68
N THR A 81 4.04 -1.18 -10.40
CA THR A 81 2.64 -1.13 -9.97
C THR A 81 2.19 -2.51 -9.50
N VAL A 82 1.55 -2.58 -8.34
CA VAL A 82 1.07 -3.82 -7.74
C VAL A 82 -0.42 -3.66 -7.43
N ASP A 83 -1.26 -4.43 -8.10
CA ASP A 83 -2.67 -4.57 -7.74
C ASP A 83 -2.85 -5.73 -6.74
N PHE A 84 -4.06 -5.91 -6.21
CA PHE A 84 -4.33 -6.97 -5.23
C PHE A 84 -4.11 -8.38 -5.79
N LEU A 85 -4.34 -8.59 -7.09
CA LEU A 85 -4.07 -9.89 -7.71
C LEU A 85 -2.57 -10.20 -7.74
N ALA A 86 -1.74 -9.22 -8.14
CA ALA A 86 -0.29 -9.35 -8.13
C ALA A 86 0.23 -9.52 -6.69
N PHE A 87 -0.29 -8.74 -5.74
CA PHE A 87 0.05 -8.86 -4.32
C PHE A 87 -0.20 -10.27 -3.78
N ARG A 88 -1.40 -10.83 -4.01
CA ARG A 88 -1.72 -12.22 -3.61
C ARG A 88 -0.72 -13.22 -4.18
N LYS A 89 -0.44 -13.13 -5.49
CA LYS A 89 0.49 -14.04 -6.16
C LYS A 89 1.92 -13.94 -5.61
N ILE A 90 2.37 -12.73 -5.25
CA ILE A 90 3.68 -12.53 -4.64
C ILE A 90 3.74 -13.22 -3.28
N VAL A 91 2.75 -12.99 -2.42
CA VAL A 91 2.69 -13.61 -1.09
C VAL A 91 2.63 -15.14 -1.19
N ASP A 92 1.80 -15.68 -2.08
CA ASP A 92 1.69 -17.13 -2.30
C ASP A 92 3.01 -17.73 -2.79
N LYS A 93 3.72 -17.01 -3.68
CA LYS A 93 5.02 -17.46 -4.20
C LYS A 93 6.12 -17.47 -3.15
N LEU A 94 6.02 -16.60 -2.15
CA LEU A 94 6.92 -16.57 -0.99
C LEU A 94 6.59 -17.65 0.05
N GLY A 95 5.50 -18.41 -0.12
CA GLY A 95 5.05 -19.43 0.84
C GLY A 95 4.21 -18.87 1.98
N GLY A 96 3.71 -17.65 1.84
CA GLY A 96 2.97 -16.92 2.86
C GLY A 96 3.87 -16.01 3.71
N ILE A 97 3.24 -15.21 4.55
CA ILE A 97 3.92 -14.28 5.46
C ILE A 97 3.39 -14.50 6.88
N GLU A 98 4.28 -14.67 7.85
CA GLU A 98 3.91 -14.77 9.26
C GLU A 98 3.62 -13.38 9.82
N ILE A 99 2.41 -13.22 10.35
CA ILE A 99 1.90 -11.96 10.89
C ILE A 99 1.25 -12.21 12.25
N ASP A 100 1.53 -11.34 13.21
CA ASP A 100 0.74 -11.25 14.45
C ASP A 100 -0.47 -10.35 14.19
N VAL A 101 -1.64 -10.98 14.01
CA VAL A 101 -2.90 -10.27 13.80
C VAL A 101 -3.34 -9.67 15.15
N PRO A 102 -3.44 -8.35 15.30
CA PRO A 102 -3.56 -7.70 16.61
C PRO A 102 -4.92 -7.92 17.29
N PHE A 103 -5.97 -8.19 16.55
CA PHE A 103 -7.33 -8.47 17.01
C PHE A 103 -8.12 -9.22 15.95
N ASP A 104 -9.30 -9.77 16.31
CA ASP A 104 -10.20 -10.42 15.36
C ASP A 104 -10.68 -9.41 14.31
N MET A 105 -10.38 -9.66 13.04
CA MET A 105 -10.77 -8.82 11.91
C MET A 105 -11.94 -9.48 11.18
N LYS A 106 -13.12 -8.88 11.29
CA LYS A 106 -14.34 -9.31 10.60
C LYS A 106 -14.95 -8.14 9.86
N TYR A 107 -15.11 -8.29 8.57
CA TYR A 107 -15.80 -7.32 7.72
C TYR A 107 -16.39 -8.04 6.51
N ASP A 108 -17.63 -7.69 6.20
CA ASP A 108 -18.35 -8.25 5.08
C ASP A 108 -18.94 -7.14 4.22
N ASP A 109 -18.57 -7.11 2.96
CA ASP A 109 -19.10 -6.20 1.94
C ASP A 109 -19.44 -7.00 0.68
N PRO A 110 -20.69 -7.48 0.58
CA PRO A 110 -21.15 -8.25 -0.57
C PRO A 110 -21.10 -7.47 -1.89
N ILE A 111 -21.22 -6.12 -1.83
CA ILE A 111 -21.20 -5.27 -3.03
C ILE A 111 -19.81 -5.27 -3.67
N GLN A 112 -18.76 -5.21 -2.85
CA GLN A 112 -17.38 -5.28 -3.30
C GLN A 112 -16.84 -6.72 -3.37
N GLY A 113 -17.62 -7.72 -2.96
CA GLY A 113 -17.16 -9.11 -2.84
C GLY A 113 -16.02 -9.27 -1.83
N LEU A 114 -15.93 -8.38 -0.83
CA LEU A 114 -14.88 -8.39 0.17
C LEU A 114 -15.36 -9.03 1.45
N HIS A 115 -14.79 -10.21 1.74
CA HIS A 115 -15.05 -10.97 2.96
C HIS A 115 -13.76 -11.09 3.77
N ILE A 116 -13.70 -10.45 4.93
CA ILE A 116 -12.56 -10.49 5.84
C ILE A 116 -12.93 -11.28 7.08
N ASN A 117 -12.14 -12.31 7.39
CA ASN A 117 -12.30 -13.11 8.60
C ASN A 117 -10.93 -13.64 9.05
N LEU A 118 -10.21 -12.83 9.82
CA LEU A 118 -8.93 -13.20 10.40
C LEU A 118 -9.05 -13.22 11.92
N LYS A 119 -8.50 -14.24 12.55
CA LYS A 119 -8.43 -14.36 13.99
C LYS A 119 -7.19 -13.65 14.53
N LYS A 120 -7.29 -13.13 15.77
CA LYS A 120 -6.15 -12.61 16.51
C LYS A 120 -5.06 -13.68 16.68
N GLY A 121 -3.79 -13.25 16.64
CA GLY A 121 -2.61 -14.05 16.96
C GLY A 121 -1.69 -14.29 15.77
N ILE A 122 -0.55 -14.90 16.08
CA ILE A 122 0.50 -15.21 15.10
C ILE A 122 -0.01 -16.31 14.16
N GLN A 123 0.04 -16.04 12.88
CA GLN A 123 -0.39 -16.98 11.85
C GLN A 123 0.29 -16.69 10.51
N THR A 124 0.48 -17.73 9.69
CA THR A 124 0.94 -17.56 8.32
C THR A 124 -0.24 -17.20 7.43
N LEU A 125 -0.18 -16.02 6.81
CA LEU A 125 -1.18 -15.55 5.86
C LEU A 125 -0.76 -15.92 4.44
N ASP A 126 -1.62 -16.65 3.73
CA ASP A 126 -1.53 -16.80 2.28
C ASP A 126 -1.91 -15.48 1.57
N GLY A 127 -1.80 -15.41 0.25
CA GLY A 127 -2.06 -14.18 -0.49
C GLY A 127 -3.48 -13.64 -0.28
N LYS A 128 -4.49 -14.52 -0.14
CA LYS A 128 -5.87 -14.11 0.10
C LYS A 128 -6.06 -13.52 1.50
N LYS A 129 -5.50 -14.16 2.51
CA LYS A 129 -5.55 -13.66 3.89
C LYS A 129 -4.70 -12.40 4.07
N ALA A 130 -3.56 -12.32 3.39
CA ALA A 130 -2.73 -11.13 3.36
C ALA A 130 -3.47 -9.93 2.77
N GLU A 131 -4.22 -10.12 1.68
CA GLU A 131 -5.10 -9.08 1.13
C GLU A 131 -6.17 -8.66 2.14
N GLN A 132 -6.82 -9.61 2.82
CA GLN A 132 -7.80 -9.30 3.87
C GLN A 132 -7.17 -8.42 4.95
N PHE A 133 -5.97 -8.74 5.39
CA PHE A 133 -5.24 -8.00 6.43
C PHE A 133 -4.93 -6.56 6.01
N VAL A 134 -4.41 -6.34 4.81
CA VAL A 134 -4.05 -4.99 4.33
C VAL A 134 -5.25 -4.14 3.94
N ARG A 135 -6.39 -4.77 3.60
CA ARG A 135 -7.65 -4.08 3.28
C ARG A 135 -8.49 -3.77 4.51
N TYR A 136 -8.27 -4.47 5.61
CA TYR A 136 -9.06 -4.25 6.83
C TYR A 136 -8.86 -2.85 7.40
N ARG A 137 -9.94 -2.15 7.63
CA ARG A 137 -9.96 -0.83 8.25
C ARG A 137 -10.83 -0.81 9.51
N LYS A 138 -12.03 -1.34 9.40
CA LYS A 138 -13.03 -1.43 10.48
C LYS A 138 -13.94 -2.62 10.23
N GLY A 139 -14.59 -3.11 11.29
CA GLY A 139 -15.64 -4.11 11.17
C GLY A 139 -16.99 -3.50 10.76
N ASN A 140 -17.99 -4.37 10.61
CA ASN A 140 -19.35 -3.94 10.28
C ASN A 140 -20.06 -3.27 11.48
N ASN A 141 -19.63 -3.56 12.71
CA ASN A 141 -20.23 -2.99 13.92
C ASN A 141 -19.42 -1.79 14.44
N PRO A 142 -20.08 -0.81 15.09
CA PRO A 142 -19.39 0.29 15.73
C PRO A 142 -18.37 -0.20 16.76
N GLY A 143 -17.21 0.45 16.82
CA GLY A 143 -16.12 0.11 17.76
C GLY A 143 -15.24 -1.06 17.33
N GLN A 144 -15.49 -1.68 16.17
CA GLN A 144 -14.61 -2.68 15.60
C GLN A 144 -13.64 -2.04 14.60
N GLY A 145 -12.34 -2.26 14.79
CA GLY A 145 -11.30 -1.77 13.89
C GLY A 145 -10.07 -1.29 14.63
N TYR A 146 -9.18 -0.64 13.88
CA TYR A 146 -8.03 0.02 14.47
C TYR A 146 -8.47 1.24 15.29
N ILE A 147 -7.93 1.39 16.49
CA ILE A 147 -8.20 2.53 17.38
C ILE A 147 -7.89 3.85 16.66
N ASP A 148 -6.79 3.88 15.91
CA ASP A 148 -6.31 5.03 15.14
C ASP A 148 -6.88 5.06 13.70
N GLY A 149 -7.89 4.27 13.42
CA GLY A 149 -8.59 4.24 12.13
C GLY A 149 -7.67 3.98 10.94
N ASP A 150 -7.52 4.98 10.07
CA ASP A 150 -6.72 4.86 8.83
C ASP A 150 -5.20 4.74 9.10
N ILE A 151 -4.70 5.34 10.18
CA ILE A 151 -3.29 5.25 10.59
C ILE A 151 -2.94 3.81 10.95
N GLY A 152 -3.81 3.11 11.69
CA GLY A 152 -3.62 1.70 12.02
C GLY A 152 -3.54 0.82 10.77
N ARG A 153 -4.36 1.09 9.74
CA ARG A 153 -4.28 0.39 8.45
C ARG A 153 -2.95 0.67 7.73
N ILE A 154 -2.49 1.92 7.71
CA ILE A 154 -1.20 2.29 7.09
C ILE A 154 -0.06 1.53 7.78
N ASN A 155 -0.06 1.47 9.11
CA ASN A 155 0.93 0.72 9.86
C ASN A 155 0.88 -0.78 9.52
N ALA A 156 -0.33 -1.36 9.41
CA ALA A 156 -0.50 -2.74 8.99
C ALA A 156 0.04 -3.01 7.58
N GLN A 157 -0.15 -2.09 6.65
CA GLN A 157 0.40 -2.20 5.30
C GLN A 157 1.93 -2.13 5.29
N GLN A 158 2.54 -1.38 6.19
CA GLN A 158 4.01 -1.28 6.30
C GLN A 158 4.68 -2.57 6.81
N ILE A 159 3.94 -3.45 7.48
CA ILE A 159 4.46 -4.76 7.94
C ILE A 159 4.83 -5.67 6.76
N PHE A 160 4.20 -5.49 5.59
CA PHE A 160 4.47 -6.29 4.38
C PHE A 160 5.66 -5.78 3.54
N ILE A 161 6.32 -4.75 3.98
CA ILE A 161 7.43 -4.12 3.27
C ILE A 161 8.73 -4.36 4.01
#